data_82f64d4879716e793f8b15320bfebdf5
#
_entry.id   82f64d4879716e793f8b15320bfebdf5
#
_cell.length_a   1.000
_cell.length_b   1.000
_cell.length_c   1.000
_cell.angle_alpha   90.00
_cell.angle_beta   90.00
_cell.angle_gamma   90.00
#
_symmetry.space_group_name_H-M   'P 1'
#
loop_
_entity.id
_entity.type
_entity.pdbx_description
1 polymer ?
#
loop_
_entity_poly.entity_id
_entity_poly.type
_entity_poly.pdbx_seq_one_letter_code
_entity_poly.pdbx_strand_id
1 'polypeptide(L)'
;KHYLEELDAQDKQEASDEQQANGEVKEEAKAFEVDKLAALLEKKEKSQEILDKMEKSGVNEVALTDPDCRQMMNHGRVESCYNMQAAVDSKNHLIVNYLVTNEASDLNQLSGVAISAKETLGVERIDCLSDKGYYDFVEIKQCVDNGITPYVAVKRSGSGGSIISPEFTADKFIYDKSIDVYVCPAGQRLFYYRRTVHEGMDRRVYKCQKGVCFSCEFFMTKCTGNKVGRLIWRWVHEEVVDDMRKRMKLHPEV
;
A
#
# COMPACT_ATOMS: atom_id res chain seq x y z
N LYS A 1 -64.47 40.53 53.47
CA LYS A 1 -63.96 41.26 52.29
C LYS A 1 -62.42 41.20 52.20
N HIS A 2 -61.74 41.59 53.27
CA HIS A 2 -60.25 41.65 53.31
C HIS A 2 -59.56 40.31 52.95
N TYR A 3 -60.09 39.21 53.43
CA TYR A 3 -59.53 37.85 53.17
C TYR A 3 -59.64 37.45 51.69
N LEU A 4 -60.69 37.83 50.98
CA LEU A 4 -60.85 37.55 49.55
C LEU A 4 -59.91 38.43 48.69
N GLU A 5 -59.64 39.66 49.11
CA GLU A 5 -58.71 40.56 48.45
C GLU A 5 -57.25 40.11 48.62
N GLU A 6 -56.88 39.46 49.74
CA GLU A 6 -55.58 38.83 49.95
C GLU A 6 -55.40 37.58 49.09
N LEU A 7 -56.41 36.72 48.97
CA LEU A 7 -56.39 35.56 48.10
C LEU A 7 -56.27 35.96 46.63
N ASP A 8 -57.03 36.92 46.15
CA ASP A 8 -56.93 37.44 44.78
C ASP A 8 -55.56 38.08 44.47
N ALA A 9 -54.88 38.61 45.48
CA ALA A 9 -53.52 39.13 45.32
C ALA A 9 -52.50 38.04 45.28
N GLN A 10 -52.66 36.95 46.06
CA GLN A 10 -51.78 35.75 45.99
C GLN A 10 -51.90 35.01 44.65
N ASP A 11 -53.11 34.75 44.18
CA ASP A 11 -53.38 34.12 42.91
C ASP A 11 -52.76 34.89 41.71
N LYS A 12 -52.84 36.26 41.78
CA LYS A 12 -52.18 37.10 40.77
C LYS A 12 -50.65 37.02 40.82
N GLN A 13 -50.09 36.90 42.00
CA GLN A 13 -48.65 36.80 42.19
C GLN A 13 -48.14 35.46 41.72
N GLU A 14 -48.80 34.35 42.07
CA GLU A 14 -48.49 33.04 41.59
C GLU A 14 -48.57 32.91 40.04
N ALA A 15 -49.64 33.50 39.43
CA ALA A 15 -49.78 33.54 37.98
C ALA A 15 -48.67 34.36 37.28
N SER A 16 -48.16 35.43 37.91
CA SER A 16 -47.05 36.22 37.38
C SER A 16 -45.71 35.49 37.50
N ASP A 17 -45.50 34.79 38.61
CA ASP A 17 -44.26 33.98 38.84
C ASP A 17 -44.20 32.78 37.93
N GLU A 18 -45.34 32.12 37.67
CA GLU A 18 -45.42 31.04 36.67
C GLU A 18 -45.16 31.52 35.23
N GLN A 19 -45.63 32.71 34.87
CA GLN A 19 -45.38 33.30 33.57
C GLN A 19 -43.89 33.67 33.38
N GLN A 20 -43.25 34.16 34.44
CA GLN A 20 -41.85 34.55 34.44
C GLN A 20 -40.94 33.31 34.38
N ALA A 21 -41.22 32.28 35.19
CA ALA A 21 -40.51 31.01 35.13
C ALA A 21 -40.63 30.30 33.77
N ASN A 22 -41.82 30.32 33.16
CA ASN A 22 -42.06 29.78 31.82
C ASN A 22 -41.35 30.59 30.72
N GLY A 23 -41.16 31.90 30.93
CA GLY A 23 -40.37 32.77 30.05
C GLY A 23 -38.89 32.44 30.09
N GLU A 24 -38.32 32.30 31.28
CA GLU A 24 -36.92 31.97 31.49
C GLU A 24 -36.57 30.59 30.94
N VAL A 25 -37.39 29.56 31.20
CA VAL A 25 -37.20 28.20 30.63
C VAL A 25 -37.25 28.19 29.10
N LYS A 26 -38.11 29.03 28.49
CA LYS A 26 -38.18 29.16 27.03
C LYS A 26 -36.96 29.89 26.43
N GLU A 27 -36.43 30.86 27.15
CA GLU A 27 -35.22 31.60 26.73
C GLU A 27 -33.97 30.72 26.86
N GLU A 28 -33.82 29.98 27.95
CA GLU A 28 -32.73 28.98 28.11
C GLU A 28 -32.80 27.87 27.07
N ALA A 29 -33.98 27.34 26.76
CA ALA A 29 -34.15 26.34 25.70
C ALA A 29 -33.76 26.89 24.32
N LYS A 30 -34.12 28.14 24.01
CA LYS A 30 -33.70 28.80 22.77
C LYS A 30 -32.18 29.04 22.71
N ALA A 31 -31.59 29.50 23.82
CA ALA A 31 -30.13 29.67 23.89
C ALA A 31 -29.39 28.35 23.68
N PHE A 32 -29.86 27.27 24.29
CA PHE A 32 -29.30 25.92 24.08
C PHE A 32 -29.41 25.44 22.63
N GLU A 33 -30.54 25.71 21.96
CA GLU A 33 -30.70 25.37 20.53
C GLU A 33 -29.78 26.21 19.64
N VAL A 34 -29.57 27.47 19.94
CA VAL A 34 -28.66 28.37 19.22
C VAL A 34 -27.21 27.89 19.36
N ASP A 35 -26.77 27.55 20.57
CA ASP A 35 -25.42 27.03 20.83
C ASP A 35 -25.19 25.70 20.10
N LYS A 36 -26.19 24.83 20.12
CA LYS A 36 -26.14 23.56 19.41
C LYS A 36 -26.06 23.77 17.90
N LEU A 37 -26.79 24.72 17.35
CA LEU A 37 -26.73 25.08 15.94
C LEU A 37 -25.37 25.66 15.57
N ALA A 38 -24.81 26.54 16.38
CA ALA A 38 -23.48 27.11 16.19
C ALA A 38 -22.39 26.01 16.15
N ALA A 39 -22.43 25.07 17.08
CA ALA A 39 -21.52 23.92 17.10
C ALA A 39 -21.64 23.01 15.86
N LEU A 40 -22.87 22.83 15.34
CA LEU A 40 -23.11 22.08 14.12
C LEU A 40 -22.58 22.80 12.88
N LEU A 41 -22.70 24.12 12.82
CA LEU A 41 -22.16 24.93 11.73
C LEU A 41 -20.63 24.89 11.72
N GLU A 42 -19.98 25.03 12.84
CA GLU A 42 -18.52 24.91 12.98
C GLU A 42 -18.04 23.51 12.55
N LYS A 43 -18.75 22.48 12.97
CA LYS A 43 -18.43 21.10 12.54
C LYS A 43 -18.60 20.92 11.04
N LYS A 44 -19.61 21.53 10.43
CA LYS A 44 -19.84 21.51 8.98
C LYS A 44 -18.69 22.20 8.24
N GLU A 45 -18.26 23.37 8.68
CA GLU A 45 -17.15 24.12 8.07
C GLU A 45 -15.85 23.31 8.13
N LYS A 46 -15.50 22.76 9.30
CA LYS A 46 -14.34 21.87 9.46
C LYS A 46 -14.40 20.66 8.54
N SER A 47 -15.56 20.04 8.39
CA SER A 47 -15.75 18.90 7.50
C SER A 47 -15.58 19.30 6.04
N GLN A 48 -16.06 20.48 5.64
CA GLN A 48 -15.90 20.99 4.29
C GLN A 48 -14.43 21.28 3.96
N GLU A 49 -13.68 21.88 4.88
CA GLU A 49 -12.24 22.12 4.71
C GLU A 49 -11.45 20.81 4.52
N ILE A 50 -11.83 19.75 5.23
CA ILE A 50 -11.22 18.43 5.09
C ILE A 50 -11.51 17.85 3.70
N LEU A 51 -12.77 17.93 3.25
CA LEU A 51 -13.16 17.46 1.91
C LEU A 51 -12.38 18.20 0.80
N ASP A 52 -12.27 19.51 0.91
CA ASP A 52 -11.54 20.34 -0.04
C ASP A 52 -10.04 19.97 -0.08
N LYS A 53 -9.45 19.65 1.06
CA LYS A 53 -8.07 19.15 1.16
C LYS A 53 -7.91 17.77 0.52
N MET A 54 -8.85 16.86 0.76
CA MET A 54 -8.85 15.53 0.18
C MET A 54 -8.95 15.59 -1.35
N GLU A 55 -9.84 16.40 -1.90
CA GLU A 55 -9.98 16.59 -3.34
C GLU A 55 -8.69 17.13 -3.98
N LYS A 56 -8.04 18.11 -3.35
CA LYS A 56 -6.79 18.69 -3.84
C LYS A 56 -5.60 17.71 -3.78
N SER A 57 -5.55 16.87 -2.77
CA SER A 57 -4.47 15.90 -2.56
C SER A 57 -4.71 14.56 -3.25
N GLY A 58 -5.93 14.28 -3.73
CA GLY A 58 -6.32 13.00 -4.31
C GLY A 58 -6.37 11.85 -3.30
N VAL A 59 -6.40 12.15 -2.00
CA VAL A 59 -6.49 11.17 -0.92
C VAL A 59 -7.95 10.80 -0.69
N ASN A 60 -8.26 9.50 -0.61
CA ASN A 60 -9.63 9.00 -0.48
C ASN A 60 -10.13 8.88 0.97
N GLU A 61 -9.23 8.99 1.95
CA GLU A 61 -9.56 8.86 3.37
C GLU A 61 -8.68 9.76 4.25
N VAL A 62 -9.24 10.27 5.33
CA VAL A 62 -8.53 11.07 6.33
C VAL A 62 -9.05 10.69 7.72
N ALA A 63 -8.16 10.39 8.65
CA ALA A 63 -8.50 10.23 10.04
C ALA A 63 -8.64 11.61 10.70
N LEU A 64 -9.74 11.85 11.41
CA LEU A 64 -10.01 13.17 11.99
C LEU A 64 -9.11 13.51 13.17
N THR A 65 -8.55 12.49 13.84
CA THR A 65 -7.64 12.64 14.99
C THR A 65 -6.20 12.82 14.56
N ASP A 66 -5.80 12.18 13.46
CA ASP A 66 -4.46 12.24 12.89
C ASP A 66 -4.54 12.13 11.36
N PRO A 67 -4.54 13.27 10.65
CA PRO A 67 -4.71 13.30 9.19
C PRO A 67 -3.61 12.60 8.40
N ASP A 68 -2.44 12.40 9.00
CA ASP A 68 -1.28 11.79 8.33
C ASP A 68 -1.30 10.26 8.40
N CYS A 69 -2.02 9.65 9.34
CA CYS A 69 -2.16 8.21 9.39
C CYS A 69 -3.05 7.68 8.24
N ARG A 70 -2.96 6.39 7.97
CA ARG A 70 -3.77 5.69 6.95
C ARG A 70 -4.39 4.45 7.55
N GLN A 71 -5.51 4.04 6.95
CA GLN A 71 -6.14 2.78 7.33
C GLN A 71 -5.33 1.61 6.77
N MET A 72 -4.87 0.75 7.66
CA MET A 72 -4.07 -0.42 7.32
C MET A 72 -4.67 -1.68 7.92
N MET A 73 -4.44 -2.82 7.26
CA MET A 73 -4.85 -4.11 7.79
C MET A 73 -3.84 -4.57 8.86
N ASN A 74 -4.30 -4.63 10.11
CA ASN A 74 -3.51 -5.10 11.24
C ASN A 74 -4.21 -6.29 11.91
N HIS A 75 -3.59 -7.49 11.88
CA HIS A 75 -4.15 -8.73 12.44
C HIS A 75 -5.62 -9.01 12.10
N GLY A 76 -6.00 -8.72 10.84
CA GLY A 76 -7.37 -8.94 10.34
C GLY A 76 -8.37 -7.83 10.68
N ARG A 77 -7.90 -6.73 11.27
CA ARG A 77 -8.70 -5.51 11.52
C ARG A 77 -8.15 -4.36 10.71
N VAL A 78 -9.03 -3.44 10.30
CA VAL A 78 -8.63 -2.19 9.67
C VAL A 78 -8.52 -1.14 10.77
N GLU A 79 -7.33 -0.56 10.91
CA GLU A 79 -7.01 0.41 11.95
C GLU A 79 -6.27 1.61 11.34
N SER A 80 -6.47 2.80 11.93
CA SER A 80 -5.70 3.99 11.58
C SER A 80 -4.32 3.90 12.23
N CYS A 81 -3.28 3.70 11.44
CA CYS A 81 -1.93 3.50 11.94
C CYS A 81 -0.85 3.97 10.95
N TYR A 82 0.39 3.83 11.36
CA TYR A 82 1.59 3.99 10.55
C TYR A 82 2.26 2.63 10.34
N ASN A 83 2.99 2.50 9.25
CA ASN A 83 3.85 1.36 9.00
C ASN A 83 5.27 1.71 9.48
N MET A 84 5.79 0.95 10.42
CA MET A 84 7.14 1.13 10.96
C MET A 84 8.07 0.05 10.39
N GLN A 85 9.04 0.50 9.63
CA GLN A 85 10.11 -0.31 9.08
C GLN A 85 11.32 -0.28 10.03
N ALA A 86 11.86 -1.43 10.40
CA ALA A 86 13.01 -1.51 11.29
C ALA A 86 14.13 -2.36 10.69
N ALA A 87 15.34 -1.81 10.64
CA ALA A 87 16.56 -2.56 10.34
C ALA A 87 17.17 -3.07 11.65
N VAL A 88 17.38 -4.37 11.72
CA VAL A 88 17.89 -5.06 12.91
C VAL A 88 19.21 -5.76 12.59
N ASP A 89 20.23 -5.56 13.44
CA ASP A 89 21.49 -6.28 13.34
C ASP A 89 21.28 -7.79 13.64
N SER A 90 21.74 -8.64 12.72
CA SER A 90 21.56 -10.09 12.81
C SER A 90 22.35 -10.75 13.95
N LYS A 91 23.44 -10.11 14.40
CA LYS A 91 24.33 -10.67 15.43
C LYS A 91 23.81 -10.41 16.84
N ASN A 92 23.39 -9.17 17.12
CA ASN A 92 23.02 -8.73 18.48
C ASN A 92 21.52 -8.46 18.61
N HIS A 93 20.78 -8.54 17.53
CA HIS A 93 19.33 -8.24 17.44
C HIS A 93 18.97 -6.83 17.92
N LEU A 94 19.88 -5.86 17.70
CA LEU A 94 19.66 -4.45 18.02
C LEU A 94 19.06 -3.72 16.82
N ILE A 95 18.12 -2.82 17.08
CA ILE A 95 17.59 -1.93 16.05
C ILE A 95 18.70 -0.94 15.67
N VAL A 96 19.15 -1.02 14.43
CA VAL A 96 20.16 -0.13 13.84
C VAL A 96 19.52 1.16 13.38
N ASN A 97 18.37 1.04 12.71
CA ASN A 97 17.63 2.16 12.18
C ASN A 97 16.14 1.81 12.06
N TYR A 98 15.30 2.83 11.97
CA TYR A 98 13.88 2.66 11.69
C TYR A 98 13.36 3.80 10.81
N LEU A 99 12.31 3.53 10.08
CA LEU A 99 11.57 4.50 9.28
C LEU A 99 10.08 4.35 9.58
N VAL A 100 9.40 5.46 9.82
CA VAL A 100 7.94 5.49 9.96
C VAL A 100 7.34 6.07 8.68
N THR A 101 6.43 5.34 8.08
CA THR A 101 5.73 5.75 6.86
C THR A 101 4.22 5.57 7.01
N ASN A 102 3.45 6.29 6.22
CA ASN A 102 2.01 6.09 6.10
C ASN A 102 1.62 5.23 4.88
N GLU A 103 2.59 4.59 4.23
CA GLU A 103 2.35 3.60 3.18
C GLU A 103 1.92 2.27 3.80
N ALA A 104 0.75 1.77 3.38
CA ALA A 104 0.16 0.53 3.91
C ALA A 104 0.90 -0.75 3.46
N SER A 105 1.81 -0.63 2.51
CA SER A 105 2.58 -1.74 1.91
C SER A 105 4.06 -1.58 2.18
N ASP A 106 4.77 -2.70 2.34
CA ASP A 106 6.23 -2.75 2.44
C ASP A 106 6.92 -2.58 1.08
N LEU A 107 6.17 -2.59 -0.01
CA LEU A 107 6.67 -2.23 -1.34
C LEU A 107 7.25 -0.81 -1.31
N ASN A 108 8.37 -0.60 -1.99
CA ASN A 108 9.10 0.67 -2.07
C ASN A 108 9.71 1.16 -0.74
N GLN A 109 9.85 0.27 0.28
CA GLN A 109 10.44 0.63 1.56
C GLN A 109 11.87 0.06 1.76
N LEU A 110 12.25 -0.95 1.01
CA LEU A 110 13.51 -1.70 1.21
C LEU A 110 14.75 -0.82 1.11
N SER A 111 14.89 -0.11 0.00
CA SER A 111 16.11 0.66 -0.28
C SER A 111 16.30 1.80 0.70
N GLY A 112 15.23 2.52 1.05
CA GLY A 112 15.29 3.62 2.01
C GLY A 112 15.79 3.18 3.39
N VAL A 113 15.22 2.11 3.92
CA VAL A 113 15.62 1.57 5.23
C VAL A 113 17.03 0.99 5.20
N ALA A 114 17.37 0.24 4.15
CA ALA A 114 18.67 -0.42 4.04
C ALA A 114 19.83 0.59 3.83
N ILE A 115 19.62 1.64 3.02
CA ILE A 115 20.60 2.73 2.84
C ILE A 115 20.81 3.46 4.15
N SER A 116 19.72 3.85 4.84
CA SER A 116 19.82 4.54 6.12
C SER A 116 20.50 3.70 7.21
N ALA A 117 20.23 2.38 7.25
CA ALA A 117 20.92 1.47 8.16
C ALA A 117 22.43 1.38 7.86
N LYS A 118 22.81 1.30 6.59
CA LYS A 118 24.21 1.29 6.15
C LYS A 118 24.94 2.57 6.57
N GLU A 119 24.30 3.73 6.39
CA GLU A 119 24.82 5.03 6.81
C GLU A 119 25.00 5.11 8.33
N THR A 120 24.01 4.65 9.09
CA THR A 120 24.08 4.60 10.56
C THR A 120 25.21 3.72 11.06
N LEU A 121 25.49 2.60 10.38
CA LEU A 121 26.61 1.71 10.71
C LEU A 121 27.98 2.26 10.26
N GLY A 122 28.01 3.26 9.38
CA GLY A 122 29.24 3.84 8.86
C GLY A 122 30.09 2.87 8.03
N VAL A 123 29.46 1.92 7.34
CA VAL A 123 30.14 0.89 6.55
C VAL A 123 29.90 1.07 5.05
N GLU A 124 30.83 0.57 4.23
CA GLU A 124 30.70 0.69 2.77
C GLU A 124 29.72 -0.32 2.16
N ARG A 125 29.57 -1.47 2.79
CA ARG A 125 28.72 -2.58 2.29
C ARG A 125 27.99 -3.27 3.44
N ILE A 126 26.76 -3.70 3.16
CA ILE A 126 25.97 -4.56 4.06
C ILE A 126 25.21 -5.60 3.23
N ASP A 127 24.90 -6.72 3.86
CA ASP A 127 23.92 -7.67 3.39
C ASP A 127 22.57 -7.34 4.05
N CYS A 128 21.48 -7.33 3.29
CA CYS A 128 20.15 -7.01 3.76
C CYS A 128 19.19 -8.16 3.46
N LEU A 129 18.63 -8.76 4.51
CA LEU A 129 17.65 -9.82 4.42
C LEU A 129 16.26 -9.25 4.65
N SER A 130 15.31 -9.56 3.76
CA SER A 130 13.93 -9.11 3.89
C SER A 130 12.93 -10.15 3.36
N ASP A 131 11.69 -10.04 3.80
CA ASP A 131 10.63 -10.94 3.39
C ASP A 131 10.11 -10.63 1.96
N LYS A 132 9.14 -11.42 1.51
CA LYS A 132 8.52 -11.28 0.18
C LYS A 132 7.68 -9.99 0.01
N GLY A 133 7.33 -9.29 1.09
CA GLY A 133 6.60 -8.03 1.07
C GLY A 133 7.42 -6.93 0.39
N TYR A 134 8.73 -6.98 0.56
CA TYR A 134 9.70 -6.03 -0.02
C TYR A 134 10.13 -6.36 -1.45
N TYR A 135 9.58 -7.42 -2.05
CA TYR A 135 10.03 -7.86 -3.37
C TYR A 135 9.61 -6.90 -4.48
N ASP A 136 10.45 -5.93 -4.76
CA ASP A 136 10.33 -4.98 -5.87
C ASP A 136 11.63 -4.88 -6.65
N PHE A 137 11.56 -4.82 -7.98
CA PHE A 137 12.72 -4.83 -8.88
C PHE A 137 13.54 -3.54 -8.79
N VAL A 138 12.87 -2.41 -8.65
CA VAL A 138 13.52 -1.09 -8.59
C VAL A 138 14.25 -0.95 -7.26
N GLU A 139 13.61 -1.33 -6.16
CA GLU A 139 14.17 -1.33 -4.82
C GLU A 139 15.40 -2.24 -4.71
N ILE A 140 15.33 -3.46 -5.24
CA ILE A 140 16.45 -4.40 -5.29
C ILE A 140 17.62 -3.78 -6.06
N LYS A 141 17.35 -3.12 -7.19
CA LYS A 141 18.40 -2.43 -7.95
C LYS A 141 19.00 -1.28 -7.18
N GLN A 142 18.19 -0.44 -6.54
CA GLN A 142 18.65 0.68 -5.73
C GLN A 142 19.55 0.20 -4.58
N CYS A 143 19.21 -0.91 -3.93
CA CYS A 143 20.09 -1.53 -2.92
C CYS A 143 21.46 -1.87 -3.53
N VAL A 144 21.50 -2.56 -4.65
CA VAL A 144 22.75 -2.96 -5.31
C VAL A 144 23.58 -1.75 -5.75
N ASP A 145 22.94 -0.73 -6.34
CA ASP A 145 23.61 0.51 -6.76
C ASP A 145 24.22 1.28 -5.57
N ASN A 146 23.70 1.09 -4.36
CA ASN A 146 24.21 1.69 -3.13
C ASN A 146 25.13 0.77 -2.29
N GLY A 147 25.62 -0.33 -2.89
CA GLY A 147 26.57 -1.23 -2.21
C GLY A 147 25.93 -2.14 -1.16
N ILE A 148 24.63 -2.38 -1.28
CA ILE A 148 23.86 -3.28 -0.42
C ILE A 148 23.63 -4.57 -1.20
N THR A 149 23.88 -5.72 -0.59
CA THR A 149 23.56 -7.04 -1.16
C THR A 149 22.20 -7.50 -0.66
N PRO A 150 21.13 -7.37 -1.47
CA PRO A 150 19.80 -7.77 -1.02
C PRO A 150 19.60 -9.29 -1.12
N TYR A 151 18.94 -9.83 -0.09
CA TYR A 151 18.37 -11.18 0.00
C TYR A 151 16.88 -11.03 0.26
N VAL A 152 16.07 -11.04 -0.79
CA VAL A 152 14.62 -10.81 -0.70
C VAL A 152 13.90 -12.10 -1.08
N ALA A 153 13.02 -12.57 -0.21
CA ALA A 153 12.22 -13.76 -0.46
C ALA A 153 11.36 -13.59 -1.73
N VAL A 154 11.49 -14.54 -2.66
CA VAL A 154 10.85 -14.43 -3.97
C VAL A 154 9.34 -14.62 -3.86
N LYS A 155 8.58 -13.69 -4.40
CA LYS A 155 7.13 -13.82 -4.56
C LYS A 155 6.83 -14.97 -5.52
N ARG A 156 6.11 -15.99 -5.06
CA ARG A 156 5.64 -17.05 -5.96
C ARG A 156 4.66 -16.45 -6.95
N SER A 157 4.88 -16.66 -8.24
CA SER A 157 3.94 -16.27 -9.28
C SER A 157 2.62 -17.02 -9.03
N GLY A 158 1.61 -16.32 -8.52
CA GLY A 158 0.30 -16.91 -8.29
C GLY A 158 -0.38 -17.21 -9.62
N SER A 159 -0.87 -18.43 -9.81
CA SER A 159 -1.74 -18.82 -10.92
C SER A 159 -3.22 -18.49 -10.64
N GLY A 160 -3.51 -17.40 -9.95
CA GLY A 160 -4.86 -17.02 -9.56
C GLY A 160 -5.80 -16.92 -10.77
N GLY A 161 -6.69 -17.90 -10.95
CA GLY A 161 -7.74 -17.90 -11.98
C GLY A 161 -7.27 -17.95 -13.44
N SER A 162 -5.98 -18.16 -13.69
CA SER A 162 -5.37 -18.18 -15.03
C SER A 162 -5.34 -19.59 -15.61
N ILE A 163 -5.48 -19.71 -16.94
CA ILE A 163 -5.25 -20.94 -17.70
C ILE A 163 -3.80 -21.46 -17.53
N ILE A 164 -2.88 -20.62 -17.00
CA ILE A 164 -1.47 -20.93 -16.87
C ILE A 164 -1.26 -21.93 -15.74
N SER A 165 -0.82 -23.13 -16.08
CA SER A 165 -0.42 -24.14 -15.11
C SER A 165 0.95 -23.84 -14.48
N PRO A 166 1.24 -24.41 -13.28
CA PRO A 166 2.49 -24.11 -12.54
C PRO A 166 3.77 -24.36 -13.34
N GLU A 167 3.75 -25.31 -14.28
CA GLU A 167 4.91 -25.62 -15.13
C GLU A 167 5.14 -24.59 -16.26
N PHE A 168 4.18 -23.67 -16.51
CA PHE A 168 4.27 -22.62 -17.54
C PHE A 168 4.25 -21.20 -16.96
N THR A 169 4.48 -21.04 -15.67
CA THR A 169 4.69 -19.72 -15.05
C THR A 169 5.95 -19.05 -15.60
N ALA A 170 6.04 -17.73 -15.53
CA ALA A 170 7.13 -16.98 -16.16
C ALA A 170 8.54 -17.38 -15.66
N ASP A 171 8.64 -17.81 -14.40
CA ASP A 171 9.86 -18.28 -13.75
C ASP A 171 10.38 -19.62 -14.31
N LYS A 172 9.57 -20.35 -15.07
CA LYS A 172 9.95 -21.60 -15.73
C LYS A 172 10.57 -21.38 -17.13
N PHE A 173 10.50 -20.16 -17.63
CA PHE A 173 11.14 -19.79 -18.89
C PHE A 173 12.60 -19.44 -18.63
N ILE A 174 13.51 -20.12 -19.28
CA ILE A 174 14.95 -19.96 -19.07
C ILE A 174 15.49 -18.90 -20.04
N TYR A 175 16.10 -17.85 -19.50
CA TYR A 175 16.75 -16.82 -20.29
C TYR A 175 18.20 -17.21 -20.62
N ASP A 176 18.51 -17.27 -21.89
CA ASP A 176 19.89 -17.42 -22.39
C ASP A 176 20.44 -16.04 -22.77
N LYS A 177 21.32 -15.51 -21.90
CA LYS A 177 21.93 -14.19 -22.07
C LYS A 177 22.86 -14.14 -23.27
N SER A 178 23.47 -15.28 -23.67
CA SER A 178 24.46 -15.31 -24.74
C SER A 178 23.88 -15.03 -26.14
N ILE A 179 22.61 -15.38 -26.32
CA ILE A 179 21.87 -15.21 -27.59
C ILE A 179 20.61 -14.36 -27.45
N ASP A 180 20.39 -13.77 -26.30
CA ASP A 180 19.20 -12.91 -25.96
C ASP A 180 17.87 -13.60 -26.31
N VAL A 181 17.65 -14.81 -25.80
CA VAL A 181 16.50 -15.66 -26.10
C VAL A 181 15.94 -16.29 -24.82
N TYR A 182 14.64 -16.45 -24.73
CA TYR A 182 14.01 -17.31 -23.74
C TYR A 182 13.72 -18.70 -24.33
N VAL A 183 13.92 -19.75 -23.54
CA VAL A 183 13.46 -21.09 -23.83
C VAL A 183 12.26 -21.42 -22.97
N CYS A 184 11.11 -21.79 -23.56
CA CYS A 184 9.91 -22.16 -22.83
C CYS A 184 10.01 -23.61 -22.31
N PRO A 185 9.16 -24.01 -21.34
CA PRO A 185 9.14 -25.39 -20.81
C PRO A 185 8.88 -26.47 -21.86
N ALA A 186 8.24 -26.13 -22.98
CA ALA A 186 8.08 -27.03 -24.15
C ALA A 186 9.25 -26.97 -25.13
N GLY A 187 10.42 -26.42 -24.76
CA GLY A 187 11.63 -26.40 -25.58
C GLY A 187 11.64 -25.37 -26.72
N GLN A 188 10.61 -24.53 -26.86
CA GLN A 188 10.57 -23.55 -27.94
C GLN A 188 11.26 -22.25 -27.55
N ARG A 189 11.89 -21.60 -28.55
CA ARG A 189 12.60 -20.33 -28.35
C ARG A 189 11.69 -19.13 -28.55
N LEU A 190 11.78 -18.16 -27.61
CA LEU A 190 11.15 -16.86 -27.69
C LEU A 190 12.22 -15.81 -27.96
N PHE A 191 12.07 -15.10 -29.06
CA PHE A 191 13.00 -14.07 -29.51
C PHE A 191 12.52 -12.69 -29.08
N TYR A 192 13.44 -11.72 -29.00
CA TYR A 192 13.09 -10.33 -28.81
C TYR A 192 12.06 -9.89 -29.85
N TYR A 193 10.98 -9.29 -29.39
CA TYR A 193 9.87 -8.83 -30.25
C TYR A 193 9.75 -7.33 -30.27
N ARG A 194 9.74 -6.69 -29.10
CA ARG A 194 9.61 -5.23 -28.96
C ARG A 194 10.01 -4.74 -27.57
N ARG A 195 10.25 -3.45 -27.46
CA ARG A 195 10.38 -2.72 -26.18
C ARG A 195 9.05 -2.09 -25.80
N THR A 196 8.77 -1.99 -24.51
CA THR A 196 7.57 -1.35 -23.95
C THR A 196 7.90 -0.75 -22.60
N VAL A 197 7.19 0.33 -22.24
CA VAL A 197 7.22 0.89 -20.89
C VAL A 197 5.88 0.57 -20.24
N HIS A 198 5.92 0.04 -19.03
CA HIS A 198 4.73 -0.25 -18.25
C HIS A 198 5.01 0.11 -16.78
N GLU A 199 4.15 0.95 -16.18
CA GLU A 199 4.35 1.47 -14.80
C GLU A 199 5.75 2.06 -14.58
N GLY A 200 6.24 2.85 -15.54
CA GLY A 200 7.57 3.48 -15.48
C GLY A 200 8.73 2.51 -15.73
N MET A 201 8.51 1.21 -15.81
CA MET A 201 9.55 0.22 -16.07
C MET A 201 9.71 -0.06 -17.56
N ASP A 202 10.94 0.05 -18.02
CA ASP A 202 11.34 -0.28 -19.39
C ASP A 202 11.54 -1.79 -19.54
N ARG A 203 10.76 -2.41 -20.40
CA ARG A 203 10.72 -3.88 -20.55
C ARG A 203 10.94 -4.30 -22.00
N ARG A 204 11.71 -5.37 -22.19
CA ARG A 204 11.80 -6.12 -23.43
C ARG A 204 10.74 -7.20 -23.45
N VAL A 205 10.07 -7.38 -24.57
CA VAL A 205 9.04 -8.42 -24.77
C VAL A 205 9.61 -9.49 -25.69
N TYR A 206 9.48 -10.74 -25.28
CA TYR A 206 9.92 -11.90 -26.04
C TYR A 206 8.72 -12.73 -26.48
N LYS A 207 8.78 -13.28 -27.69
CA LYS A 207 7.73 -14.06 -28.31
C LYS A 207 8.30 -15.18 -29.20
N CYS A 208 7.59 -16.31 -29.30
CA CYS A 208 7.91 -17.34 -30.30
C CYS A 208 7.72 -16.82 -31.73
N GLN A 209 8.39 -17.45 -32.69
CA GLN A 209 8.13 -17.20 -34.09
C GLN A 209 6.65 -17.47 -34.44
N LYS A 210 6.18 -16.82 -35.50
CA LYS A 210 4.79 -16.93 -35.94
C LYS A 210 4.44 -18.42 -36.23
N GLY A 211 3.32 -18.86 -35.64
CA GLY A 211 2.83 -20.24 -35.80
C GLY A 211 3.31 -21.24 -34.74
N VAL A 212 4.49 -21.05 -34.16
CA VAL A 212 5.06 -22.03 -33.21
C VAL A 212 4.18 -22.26 -31.99
N CYS A 213 3.68 -21.19 -31.35
CA CYS A 213 2.76 -21.34 -30.22
C CYS A 213 1.42 -21.96 -30.62
N PHE A 214 0.94 -21.67 -31.82
CA PHE A 214 -0.40 -22.14 -32.27
C PHE A 214 -0.44 -23.65 -32.57
N SER A 215 0.71 -24.24 -32.92
CA SER A 215 0.83 -25.68 -33.10
C SER A 215 1.24 -26.42 -31.82
N CYS A 216 1.42 -25.72 -30.70
CA CYS A 216 1.82 -26.32 -29.45
C CYS A 216 0.60 -26.87 -28.70
N GLU A 217 0.67 -28.11 -28.21
CA GLU A 217 -0.41 -28.77 -27.44
C GLU A 217 -0.80 -28.02 -26.15
N PHE A 218 0.12 -27.20 -25.58
CA PHE A 218 -0.11 -26.42 -24.37
C PHE A 218 -0.71 -25.04 -24.64
N PHE A 219 -0.85 -24.65 -25.91
CA PHE A 219 -1.44 -23.36 -26.29
C PHE A 219 -2.92 -23.33 -25.92
N MET A 220 -3.37 -22.22 -25.31
CA MET A 220 -4.75 -22.02 -24.84
C MET A 220 -5.29 -23.06 -23.83
N THR A 221 -4.44 -23.99 -23.37
CA THR A 221 -4.82 -25.04 -22.40
C THR A 221 -4.08 -24.93 -21.08
N LYS A 222 -2.75 -24.77 -21.11
CA LYS A 222 -1.88 -24.76 -19.93
C LYS A 222 -0.87 -23.60 -19.91
N CYS A 223 -0.47 -23.07 -21.07
CA CYS A 223 0.63 -22.11 -21.19
C CYS A 223 0.15 -20.66 -21.21
N THR A 224 -0.86 -20.34 -22.00
CA THR A 224 -1.32 -18.95 -22.17
C THR A 224 -2.74 -18.90 -22.70
N GLY A 225 -3.53 -17.95 -22.20
CA GLY A 225 -4.85 -17.58 -22.77
C GLY A 225 -4.76 -16.47 -23.82
N ASN A 226 -3.54 -16.01 -24.17
CA ASN A 226 -3.37 -14.94 -25.12
C ASN A 226 -3.38 -15.44 -26.55
N LYS A 227 -4.34 -14.97 -27.37
CA LYS A 227 -4.54 -15.35 -28.79
C LYS A 227 -3.32 -15.09 -29.70
N VAL A 228 -2.36 -14.24 -29.29
CA VAL A 228 -1.15 -13.95 -30.07
C VAL A 228 0.05 -14.84 -29.67
N GLY A 229 -0.16 -15.82 -28.77
CA GLY A 229 0.87 -16.69 -28.21
C GLY A 229 1.44 -16.19 -26.88
N ARG A 230 2.34 -16.97 -26.31
CA ARG A 230 3.01 -16.62 -25.03
C ARG A 230 3.92 -15.42 -25.23
N LEU A 231 3.80 -14.43 -24.35
CA LEU A 231 4.70 -13.30 -24.23
C LEU A 231 5.42 -13.40 -22.88
N ILE A 232 6.72 -13.11 -22.87
CA ILE A 232 7.53 -12.94 -21.65
C ILE A 232 8.06 -11.51 -21.64
N TRP A 233 7.89 -10.85 -20.52
CA TRP A 233 8.43 -9.51 -20.29
C TRP A 233 9.67 -9.61 -19.42
N ARG A 234 10.75 -8.95 -19.84
CA ARG A 234 11.99 -8.85 -19.11
C ARG A 234 12.32 -7.38 -18.89
N TRP A 235 12.48 -6.97 -17.64
CA TRP A 235 12.98 -5.64 -17.32
C TRP A 235 14.41 -5.47 -17.85
N VAL A 236 14.78 -4.26 -18.29
CA VAL A 236 16.12 -4.00 -18.86
C VAL A 236 17.26 -4.24 -17.86
N HIS A 237 16.98 -4.12 -16.56
CA HIS A 237 17.91 -4.39 -15.47
C HIS A 237 17.61 -5.69 -14.69
N GLU A 238 16.83 -6.60 -15.26
CA GLU A 238 16.40 -7.82 -14.55
C GLU A 238 17.56 -8.74 -14.17
N GLU A 239 18.74 -8.54 -14.75
CA GLU A 239 19.94 -9.29 -14.35
C GLU A 239 20.30 -9.11 -12.87
N VAL A 240 20.07 -7.93 -12.30
CA VAL A 240 20.28 -7.66 -10.87
C VAL A 240 19.38 -8.54 -10.01
N VAL A 241 18.11 -8.68 -10.43
CA VAL A 241 17.13 -9.54 -9.76
C VAL A 241 17.43 -11.01 -9.97
N ASP A 242 17.88 -11.39 -11.17
CA ASP A 242 18.30 -12.78 -11.46
C ASP A 242 19.50 -13.18 -10.59
N ASP A 243 20.45 -12.29 -10.37
CA ASP A 243 21.60 -12.54 -9.50
C ASP A 243 21.19 -12.63 -8.02
N MET A 244 20.25 -11.82 -7.57
CA MET A 244 19.66 -11.97 -6.24
C MET A 244 18.92 -13.32 -6.11
N ARG A 245 18.11 -13.71 -7.10
CA ARG A 245 17.41 -15.01 -7.13
C ARG A 245 18.37 -16.19 -7.09
N LYS A 246 19.53 -16.08 -7.77
CA LYS A 246 20.59 -17.12 -7.71
C LYS A 246 21.19 -17.20 -6.31
N ARG A 247 21.52 -16.06 -5.69
CA ARG A 247 22.02 -16.03 -4.29
C ARG A 247 21.03 -16.69 -3.34
N MET A 248 19.74 -16.34 -3.39
CA MET A 248 18.70 -16.96 -2.57
C MET A 248 18.59 -18.48 -2.76
N LYS A 249 18.88 -19.01 -3.95
CA LYS A 249 18.91 -20.47 -4.19
C LYS A 249 20.16 -21.15 -3.63
N LEU A 250 21.30 -20.45 -3.61
CA LEU A 250 22.56 -20.96 -3.07
C LEU A 250 22.60 -20.91 -1.54
N HIS A 251 21.79 -20.05 -0.93
CA HIS A 251 21.73 -19.83 0.50
C HIS A 251 20.29 -20.06 1.02
N PRO A 252 19.78 -21.30 1.00
CA PRO A 252 18.42 -21.61 1.45
C PRO A 252 18.22 -21.48 2.97
N GLU A 253 19.30 -21.29 3.71
CA GLU A 253 19.33 -21.05 5.15
C GLU A 253 19.02 -19.60 5.54
N VAL A 254 19.00 -18.67 4.59
CA VAL A 254 18.78 -17.21 4.76
C VAL A 254 17.31 -16.79 4.71
#